data_bcabaa476f739e7052c1f87d8d057dfb
#
_entry.id   bcabaa476f739e7052c1f87d8d057dfb
#
_cell.length_a   1.000
_cell.length_b   1.000
_cell.length_c   1.000
_cell.angle_alpha   90.00
_cell.angle_beta   90.00
_cell.angle_gamma   90.00
#
_symmetry.space_group_name_H-M   'P 1'
#
loop_
_entity.id
_entity.type
_entity.pdbx_description
1 polymer ?
#
loop_
_entity_poly.entity_id
_entity_poly.type
_entity_poly.pdbx_seq_one_letter_code
_entity_poly.pdbx_strand_id
1 'polypeptide(L)'
;MQLHQTKSLVLKTTSYRDKDLVVHFLTKEFGKKTGIFYGARSQRSAYRSMSEPFSLLGIEFSEKENADMIIIRSADLLESHVDLRKNYHHFLLASYFTELVHISLIPDPESEAYFELLENALNY
;
A
#
# COMPACT_ATOMS: atom_id res chain seq x y z
N MET A 1 -12.32 -19.06 -2.49
CA MET A 1 -11.53 -17.83 -2.40
C MET A 1 -12.35 -16.75 -1.71
N GLN A 2 -11.89 -16.23 -0.58
CA GLN A 2 -12.62 -15.21 0.16
C GLN A 2 -12.13 -13.83 -0.23
N LEU A 3 -13.07 -12.88 -0.29
CA LEU A 3 -12.75 -11.48 -0.47
C LEU A 3 -12.67 -10.79 0.89
N HIS A 4 -11.64 -9.98 1.05
CA HIS A 4 -11.42 -9.18 2.25
C HIS A 4 -11.35 -7.71 1.87
N GLN A 5 -11.79 -6.86 2.77
CA GLN A 5 -11.71 -5.41 2.61
C GLN A 5 -10.94 -4.81 3.76
N THR A 6 -10.07 -3.85 3.47
CA THR A 6 -9.31 -3.16 4.50
C THR A 6 -8.77 -1.84 3.96
N LYS A 7 -8.39 -0.95 4.87
CA LYS A 7 -7.58 0.21 4.51
C LYS A 7 -6.12 -0.22 4.47
N SER A 8 -5.36 0.39 3.58
CA SER A 8 -3.95 0.06 3.41
C SER A 8 -3.16 1.30 3.02
N LEU A 9 -1.89 1.31 3.45
CA LEU A 9 -0.94 2.33 3.04
C LEU A 9 0.07 1.70 2.08
N VAL A 10 0.31 2.36 0.97
CA VAL A 10 1.29 1.89 -0.02
C VAL A 10 2.69 2.21 0.50
N LEU A 11 3.50 1.16 0.67
CA LEU A 11 4.87 1.30 1.15
C LEU A 11 5.88 1.35 0.01
N LYS A 12 5.70 0.48 -0.97
CA LYS A 12 6.61 0.38 -2.11
C LYS A 12 5.88 -0.25 -3.29
N THR A 13 6.20 0.21 -4.48
CA THR A 13 5.62 -0.28 -5.72
C THR A 13 6.72 -0.66 -6.68
N THR A 14 6.58 -1.83 -7.29
CA THR A 14 7.56 -2.38 -8.24
C THR A 14 6.85 -2.84 -9.50
N SER A 15 7.44 -2.59 -10.65
CA SER A 15 6.93 -3.13 -11.91
C SER A 15 7.01 -4.65 -11.91
N TYR A 16 5.99 -5.30 -12.43
CA TYR A 16 5.90 -6.76 -12.49
C TYR A 16 5.29 -7.15 -13.84
N ARG A 17 6.03 -7.93 -14.62
CA ARG A 17 5.66 -8.26 -16.00
C ARG A 17 5.45 -6.97 -16.82
N ASP A 18 4.77 -7.07 -17.96
CA ASP A 18 4.64 -5.93 -18.87
C ASP A 18 3.64 -4.87 -18.41
N LYS A 19 2.56 -5.29 -17.76
CA LYS A 19 1.42 -4.41 -17.46
C LYS A 19 1.01 -4.39 -16.00
N ASP A 20 1.71 -5.13 -15.14
CA ASP A 20 1.29 -5.34 -13.77
C ASP A 20 2.20 -4.60 -12.79
N LEU A 21 1.69 -4.35 -11.59
CA LEU A 21 2.45 -3.81 -10.47
C LEU A 21 2.36 -4.75 -9.29
N VAL A 22 3.49 -4.92 -8.60
CA VAL A 22 3.52 -5.51 -7.26
C VAL A 22 3.62 -4.37 -6.27
N VAL A 23 2.70 -4.34 -5.32
CA VAL A 23 2.61 -3.27 -4.33
C VAL A 23 2.73 -3.87 -2.94
N HIS A 24 3.61 -3.30 -2.15
CA HIS A 24 3.79 -3.67 -0.75
C HIS A 24 2.95 -2.73 0.11
N PHE A 25 2.07 -3.31 0.93
CA PHE A 25 1.11 -2.56 1.74
C PHE A 25 1.33 -2.81 3.21
N LEU A 26 1.01 -1.82 4.02
CA LEU A 26 0.67 -2.03 5.41
C LEU A 26 -0.85 -1.92 5.52
N THR A 27 -1.52 -3.03 5.77
CA THR A 27 -2.98 -3.03 5.93
C THR A 27 -3.34 -2.76 7.39
N LYS A 28 -4.54 -2.21 7.58
CA LYS A 28 -5.01 -1.92 8.94
C LYS A 28 -5.26 -3.20 9.73
N GLU A 29 -5.86 -4.22 9.10
CA GLU A 29 -6.39 -5.38 9.81
C GLU A 29 -5.65 -6.68 9.51
N PHE A 30 -4.83 -6.74 8.47
CA PHE A 30 -4.22 -7.97 8.00
C PHE A 30 -2.69 -7.93 7.96
N GLY A 31 -2.08 -6.89 8.52
CA GLY A 31 -0.63 -6.77 8.56
C GLY A 31 -0.04 -6.34 7.23
N LYS A 32 1.25 -6.59 7.07
CA LYS A 32 1.95 -6.29 5.83
C LYS A 32 1.58 -7.32 4.78
N LYS A 33 1.19 -6.85 3.61
CA LYS A 33 0.82 -7.71 2.48
C LYS A 33 1.51 -7.25 1.22
N THR A 34 1.82 -8.20 0.36
CA THR A 34 2.31 -7.92 -0.99
C THR A 34 1.21 -8.33 -1.95
N GLY A 35 0.79 -7.39 -2.79
CA GLY A 35 -0.33 -7.61 -3.70
C GLY A 35 0.01 -7.34 -5.14
N ILE A 36 -0.72 -8.00 -6.04
CA ILE A 36 -0.61 -7.77 -7.47
C ILE A 36 -1.81 -6.94 -7.93
N PHE A 37 -1.51 -5.83 -8.62
CA PHE A 37 -2.48 -5.09 -9.41
C PHE A 37 -2.33 -5.49 -10.87
N TYR A 38 -3.20 -6.33 -11.35
CA TYR A 38 -3.18 -6.75 -12.75
C TYR A 38 -3.57 -5.57 -13.66
N GLY A 39 -2.79 -5.35 -14.71
CA GLY A 39 -3.05 -4.31 -15.69
C GLY A 39 -2.84 -2.89 -15.18
N ALA A 40 -2.27 -2.70 -14.00
CA ALA A 40 -2.15 -1.38 -13.39
C ALA A 40 -1.21 -0.43 -14.13
N ARG A 41 -0.27 -0.97 -14.92
CA ARG A 41 0.66 -0.15 -15.71
C ARG A 41 0.06 0.29 -17.05
N SER A 42 -1.10 -0.20 -17.40
CA SER A 42 -1.81 0.25 -18.60
C SER A 42 -2.14 1.73 -18.48
N GLN A 43 -2.02 2.48 -19.58
CA GLN A 43 -2.32 3.91 -19.58
C GLN A 43 -3.75 4.22 -19.20
N ARG A 44 -4.65 3.24 -19.37
CA ARG A 44 -6.07 3.41 -19.07
C ARG A 44 -6.43 2.98 -17.65
N SER A 45 -5.46 2.47 -16.91
CA SER A 45 -5.74 1.98 -15.56
C SER A 45 -5.81 3.12 -14.56
N ALA A 46 -6.90 3.16 -13.78
CA ALA A 46 -7.01 4.07 -12.64
C ALA A 46 -6.04 3.71 -11.52
N TYR A 47 -5.59 2.47 -11.45
CA TYR A 47 -4.70 2.01 -10.38
C TYR A 47 -3.30 2.57 -10.49
N ARG A 48 -2.89 3.02 -11.66
CA ARG A 48 -1.55 3.55 -11.85
C ARG A 48 -1.26 4.74 -10.94
N SER A 49 -2.20 5.68 -10.84
CA SER A 49 -2.04 6.83 -9.96
C SER A 49 -2.23 6.50 -8.49
N MET A 50 -3.03 5.44 -8.19
CA MET A 50 -3.28 5.02 -6.82
C MET A 50 -2.10 4.28 -6.20
N SER A 51 -1.21 3.73 -7.03
CA SER A 51 -0.12 2.87 -6.56
C SER A 51 1.13 3.64 -6.14
N GLU A 52 1.03 4.95 -5.99
CA GLU A 52 2.14 5.77 -5.54
C GLU A 52 2.37 5.58 -4.03
N PRO A 53 3.63 5.60 -3.58
CA PRO A 53 3.92 5.55 -2.14
C PRO A 53 3.18 6.64 -1.38
N PHE A 54 2.86 6.37 -0.14
CA PHE A 54 2.09 7.22 0.78
C PHE A 54 0.59 7.23 0.53
N SER A 55 0.11 6.62 -0.57
CA SER A 55 -1.33 6.58 -0.84
C SER A 55 -2.04 5.73 0.21
N LEU A 56 -3.16 6.25 0.72
CA LEU A 56 -4.08 5.50 1.56
C LEU A 56 -5.20 4.99 0.67
N LEU A 57 -5.33 3.68 0.59
CA LEU A 57 -6.31 3.02 -0.27
C LEU A 57 -7.29 2.21 0.55
N GLY A 58 -8.54 2.18 0.10
CA GLY A 58 -9.46 1.12 0.50
C GLY A 58 -9.30 0.01 -0.55
N ILE A 59 -8.92 -1.18 -0.13
CA ILE A 59 -8.71 -2.29 -1.06
C ILE A 59 -9.65 -3.44 -0.78
N GLU A 60 -10.02 -4.13 -1.85
CA GLU A 60 -10.67 -5.44 -1.79
C GLU A 60 -9.73 -6.43 -2.45
N PHE A 61 -9.43 -7.49 -1.74
CA PHE A 61 -8.45 -8.46 -2.22
C PHE A 61 -8.89 -9.89 -1.95
N SER A 62 -8.34 -10.81 -2.72
CA SER A 62 -8.49 -12.23 -2.47
C SER A 62 -7.13 -12.82 -2.12
N GLU A 63 -7.16 -13.82 -1.25
CA GLU A 63 -5.96 -14.50 -0.79
C GLU A 63 -6.16 -15.99 -0.93
N LYS A 64 -5.23 -16.65 -1.63
CA LYS A 64 -5.22 -18.10 -1.72
C LYS A 64 -4.39 -18.67 -0.60
N GLU A 65 -4.79 -19.83 -0.08
CA GLU A 65 -4.02 -20.54 0.91
C GLU A 65 -2.61 -20.82 0.37
N ASN A 66 -1.61 -20.54 1.18
CA ASN A 66 -0.18 -20.76 0.86
C ASN A 66 0.35 -19.90 -0.29
N ALA A 67 -0.36 -18.84 -0.68
CA ALA A 67 0.16 -17.91 -1.67
C ALA A 67 0.98 -16.81 -1.00
N ASP A 68 2.06 -16.41 -1.65
CA ASP A 68 2.93 -15.34 -1.13
C ASP A 68 2.34 -13.95 -1.37
N MET A 69 1.44 -13.82 -2.33
CA MET A 69 0.88 -12.53 -2.71
C MET A 69 -0.64 -12.60 -2.74
N ILE A 70 -1.25 -11.48 -2.35
CA ILE A 70 -2.70 -11.29 -2.51
C ILE A 70 -2.99 -10.73 -3.89
N ILE A 71 -4.23 -10.90 -4.35
CA ILE A 71 -4.68 -10.35 -5.63
C ILE A 71 -5.63 -9.19 -5.32
N ILE A 72 -5.28 -8.00 -5.78
CA ILE A 72 -6.14 -6.82 -5.60
C ILE A 72 -7.26 -6.87 -6.62
N ARG A 73 -8.49 -6.94 -6.11
CA ARG A 73 -9.70 -7.00 -6.94
C ARG A 73 -10.27 -5.62 -7.24
N SER A 74 -10.21 -4.72 -6.25
CA SER A 74 -10.61 -3.33 -6.44
C SER A 74 -9.86 -2.46 -5.44
N ALA A 75 -9.75 -1.16 -5.76
CA ALA A 75 -9.10 -0.20 -4.89
C ALA A 75 -9.71 1.17 -5.11
N ASP A 76 -9.88 1.91 -4.01
CA ASP A 76 -10.32 3.30 -4.03
C ASP A 76 -9.28 4.15 -3.33
N LEU A 77 -8.94 5.29 -3.94
CA LEU A 77 -8.00 6.23 -3.33
C LEU A 77 -8.72 7.04 -2.27
N LEU A 78 -8.30 6.88 -1.01
CA LEU A 78 -8.87 7.61 0.12
C LEU A 78 -8.10 8.90 0.41
N GLU A 79 -6.78 8.85 0.32
CA GLU A 79 -5.91 10.01 0.53
C GLU A 79 -4.62 9.81 -0.26
N SER A 80 -4.28 10.76 -1.11
CA SER A 80 -3.05 10.66 -1.93
C SER A 80 -1.80 11.10 -1.20
N HIS A 81 -1.95 11.97 -0.19
CA HIS A 81 -0.82 12.61 0.50
C HIS A 81 0.11 13.35 -0.46
N VAL A 82 -0.45 13.85 -1.56
CA VAL A 82 0.33 14.53 -2.60
C VAL A 82 1.06 15.76 -2.07
N ASP A 83 0.54 16.39 -1.02
CA ASP A 83 1.16 17.57 -0.44
C ASP A 83 2.51 17.28 0.21
N LEU A 84 2.77 16.03 0.60
CA LEU A 84 4.07 15.65 1.15
C LEU A 84 5.20 15.88 0.14
N ARG A 85 4.89 15.79 -1.15
CA ARG A 85 5.90 15.95 -2.21
C ARG A 85 6.25 17.40 -2.49
N LYS A 86 5.44 18.33 -2.00
CA LYS A 86 5.68 19.76 -2.21
C LYS A 86 6.71 20.34 -1.26
N ASN A 87 7.00 19.66 -0.15
CA ASN A 87 7.99 20.08 0.81
C ASN A 87 9.07 19.00 0.90
N TYR A 88 10.31 19.37 0.57
CA TYR A 88 11.41 18.42 0.47
C TYR A 88 11.68 17.70 1.79
N HIS A 89 11.66 18.44 2.91
CA HIS A 89 11.91 17.84 4.21
C HIS A 89 10.80 16.88 4.61
N HIS A 90 9.55 17.24 4.37
CA HIS A 90 8.42 16.37 4.66
C HIS A 90 8.48 15.11 3.79
N PHE A 91 8.84 15.26 2.53
CA PHE A 91 8.99 14.13 1.61
C PHE A 91 10.07 13.18 2.09
N LEU A 92 11.23 13.70 2.52
CA LEU A 92 12.31 12.86 3.01
C LEU A 92 11.92 12.11 4.28
N LEU A 93 11.26 12.78 5.23
CA LEU A 93 10.82 12.14 6.46
C LEU A 93 9.76 11.07 6.19
N ALA A 94 8.80 11.37 5.32
CA ALA A 94 7.77 10.41 4.94
C ALA A 94 8.40 9.18 4.27
N SER A 95 9.37 9.39 3.38
CA SER A 95 10.08 8.31 2.70
C SER A 95 10.85 7.44 3.70
N TYR A 96 11.50 8.07 4.67
CA TYR A 96 12.26 7.36 5.70
C TYR A 96 11.34 6.50 6.56
N PHE A 97 10.25 7.07 7.07
CA PHE A 97 9.32 6.32 7.90
C PHE A 97 8.65 5.18 7.13
N THR A 98 8.27 5.44 5.89
CA THR A 98 7.66 4.43 5.04
C THR A 98 8.62 3.27 4.79
N GLU A 99 9.89 3.57 4.51
CA GLU A 99 10.91 2.55 4.31
C GLU A 99 11.17 1.75 5.59
N LEU A 100 11.22 2.41 6.74
CA LEU A 100 11.38 1.71 8.02
C LEU A 100 10.24 0.71 8.24
N VAL A 101 9.01 1.11 7.97
CA VAL A 101 7.87 0.21 8.10
C VAL A 101 7.98 -0.94 7.11
N HIS A 102 8.39 -0.63 5.88
CA HIS A 102 8.51 -1.64 4.83
C HIS A 102 9.52 -2.74 5.18
N ILE A 103 10.67 -2.37 5.73
CA ILE A 103 11.71 -3.35 6.05
C ILE A 103 11.55 -3.97 7.43
N SER A 104 10.68 -3.42 8.28
CA SER A 104 10.50 -3.92 9.64
C SER A 104 9.68 -5.21 9.66
N LEU A 105 10.03 -6.09 10.61
CA LEU A 105 9.22 -7.25 10.92
C LEU A 105 8.19 -6.81 11.96
N ILE A 106 6.94 -6.68 11.52
CA ILE A 106 5.86 -6.23 12.39
C ILE A 106 4.99 -7.45 12.71
N PRO A 107 4.89 -7.86 14.00
CA PRO A 107 3.99 -8.96 14.38
C PRO A 107 2.54 -8.61 14.04
N ASP A 108 1.78 -9.59 13.56
CA ASP A 108 0.38 -9.37 13.17
C ASP A 108 -0.46 -8.70 14.26
N PRO A 109 -0.34 -9.09 15.55
CA PRO A 109 -1.15 -8.42 16.57
C PRO A 109 -0.87 -6.93 16.73
N GLU A 110 0.28 -6.46 16.28
CA GLU A 110 0.70 -5.05 16.42
C GLU A 110 0.53 -4.25 15.14
N SER A 111 0.13 -4.87 14.03
CA SER A 111 0.10 -4.21 12.72
C SER A 111 -0.88 -3.04 12.69
N GLU A 112 -2.01 -3.12 13.37
CA GLU A 112 -2.98 -2.02 13.41
C GLU A 112 -2.41 -0.79 14.08
N ALA A 113 -1.66 -0.97 15.17
CA ALA A 113 -1.00 0.15 15.86
C ALA A 113 0.05 0.82 14.95
N TYR A 114 0.83 0.03 14.22
CA TYR A 114 1.79 0.57 13.28
C TYR A 114 1.11 1.28 12.11
N PHE A 115 -0.03 0.74 11.64
CA PHE A 115 -0.80 1.39 10.60
C PHE A 115 -1.26 2.77 11.05
N GLU A 116 -1.84 2.88 12.23
CA GLU A 116 -2.32 4.15 12.76
C GLU A 116 -1.17 5.14 12.96
N LEU A 117 -0.03 4.65 13.44
CA LEU A 117 1.14 5.50 13.64
C LEU A 117 1.64 6.09 12.32
N LEU A 118 1.76 5.25 11.28
CA LEU A 118 2.21 5.72 9.98
C LEU A 118 1.18 6.66 9.35
N GLU A 119 -0.11 6.32 9.42
CA GLU A 119 -1.16 7.18 8.89
C GLU A 119 -1.11 8.56 9.54
N ASN A 120 -0.96 8.62 10.85
CA ASN A 120 -0.86 9.89 11.57
C ASN A 120 0.40 10.66 11.16
N ALA A 121 1.51 9.99 10.98
CA ALA A 121 2.74 10.62 10.56
C ALA A 121 2.62 11.24 9.16
N LEU A 122 1.94 10.55 8.25
CA LEU A 122 1.75 11.04 6.88
C LEU A 122 0.77 12.22 6.80
N ASN A 123 -0.14 12.33 7.76
CA ASN A 123 -1.13 13.42 7.81
C ASN A 123 -0.65 14.63 8.60
N TYR A 124 0.50 14.55 9.20
CA TYR A 124 1.06 15.66 9.98
C TYR A 124 1.67 16.76 9.05
#